data_cb7d4f6f9cd6e2be3ceb1a3be6ed8ca7
#
_entry.id   cb7d4f6f9cd6e2be3ceb1a3be6ed8ca7
#
_cell.length_a   1.000
_cell.length_b   1.000
_cell.length_c   1.000
_cell.angle_alpha   90.00
_cell.angle_beta   90.00
_cell.angle_gamma   90.00
#
_symmetry.space_group_name_H-M   'P 1'
#
loop_
_entity.id
_entity.type
_entity.pdbx_description
1 polymer ?
#
loop_
_entity_poly.entity_id
_entity_poly.type
_entity_poly.pdbx_seq_one_letter_code
_entity_poly.pdbx_strand_id
1 'polypeptide(L)'
;MAIYKKKVAIISSYAYIRGHNNYGSIFQYYALQQYLKKFDVDSCWIRYMFPVWSMYKDLIKKTVNSLLYGFRLKNIWNHIKTQIAFRKFMYDKCNLSERKYDSIDKLKQNPPEADVYITGSDQVWGGWLEANYLTFVPNGKKKIAYAASFGKRQLTEEHLFHVQAWVQGFDAVSVREMSGVDICHSMGVKAQCLLDPTLLIDEVDYLPVGVERLEKGRYVFCYFINERNFDNFRLEDIIAYSKRQNAILKITGIEGPEMIIPLRYLYQYSPEAWLNHYKYAECIFTNTFHGIVFSIIFQKQFCVLLQKGVAAKQNERIYSILKLFELEDRILDSNKSIENIIAKPINWDNIKKIKEKWRLKTDAFFHEYLNI
;
A
#
# COMPACT_ATOMS: atom_id res chain seq x y z
N MET A 1 21.91 -14.69 -30.59
CA MET A 1 20.89 -13.63 -30.64
C MET A 1 20.43 -13.38 -29.22
N ALA A 2 20.51 -12.16 -28.71
CA ALA A 2 19.91 -11.83 -27.43
C ALA A 2 18.38 -11.98 -27.56
N ILE A 3 17.78 -12.78 -26.68
CA ILE A 3 16.31 -12.94 -26.65
C ILE A 3 15.75 -11.57 -26.24
N TYR A 4 14.90 -11.00 -27.08
CA TYR A 4 14.25 -9.74 -26.78
C TYR A 4 13.30 -9.94 -25.60
N LYS A 5 13.57 -9.24 -24.49
CA LYS A 5 12.66 -9.19 -23.33
C LYS A 5 11.69 -8.03 -23.49
N LYS A 6 10.41 -8.31 -23.33
CA LYS A 6 9.38 -7.27 -23.35
C LYS A 6 9.62 -6.27 -22.23
N LYS A 7 9.64 -4.98 -22.58
CA LYS A 7 9.83 -3.87 -21.63
C LYS A 7 8.50 -3.41 -21.05
N VAL A 8 8.42 -3.28 -19.74
CA VAL A 8 7.22 -2.84 -18.99
C VAL A 8 7.56 -1.62 -18.15
N ALA A 9 6.90 -0.50 -18.39
CA ALA A 9 7.05 0.70 -17.55
C ALA A 9 5.84 0.85 -16.64
N ILE A 10 6.09 1.01 -15.33
CA ILE A 10 5.05 0.98 -14.30
C ILE A 10 4.99 2.33 -13.59
N ILE A 11 3.78 2.84 -13.33
CA ILE A 11 3.53 4.01 -12.50
C ILE A 11 2.51 3.68 -11.41
N SER A 12 2.69 4.22 -10.21
CA SER A 12 1.76 4.05 -9.10
C SER A 12 1.86 5.21 -8.11
N SER A 13 1.25 5.06 -6.94
CA SER A 13 1.29 6.07 -5.89
C SER A 13 2.71 6.32 -5.36
N TYR A 14 2.95 7.51 -4.81
CA TYR A 14 4.27 7.96 -4.36
C TYR A 14 4.50 7.58 -2.90
N ALA A 15 5.23 6.49 -2.64
CA ALA A 15 5.45 5.98 -1.29
C ALA A 15 6.33 6.89 -0.42
N TYR A 16 7.28 7.62 -1.01
CA TYR A 16 8.35 8.31 -0.25
C TYR A 16 8.49 9.81 -0.55
N ILE A 17 7.72 10.34 -1.51
CA ILE A 17 7.95 11.69 -2.05
C ILE A 17 7.22 12.77 -1.26
N ARG A 18 6.10 12.44 -0.62
CA ARG A 18 5.28 13.39 0.15
C ARG A 18 5.67 13.49 1.62
N GLY A 19 6.80 12.93 2.03
CA GLY A 19 7.19 12.89 3.44
C GLY A 19 6.29 12.01 4.29
N HIS A 20 5.51 11.12 3.68
CA HIS A 20 4.72 10.11 4.34
C HIS A 20 5.36 8.74 4.12
N ASN A 21 5.73 8.06 5.19
CA ASN A 21 6.29 6.72 5.15
C ASN A 21 5.15 5.72 4.97
N ASN A 22 4.74 5.48 3.74
CA ASN A 22 3.69 4.52 3.43
C ASN A 22 4.30 3.16 3.08
N TYR A 23 4.33 2.26 4.05
CA TYR A 23 4.86 0.89 3.86
C TYR A 23 4.08 0.12 2.80
N GLY A 24 2.76 0.24 2.77
CA GLY A 24 1.94 -0.43 1.77
C GLY A 24 2.30 -0.02 0.35
N SER A 25 2.42 1.29 0.12
CA SER A 25 2.78 1.80 -1.21
C SER A 25 4.16 1.31 -1.67
N ILE A 26 5.18 1.28 -0.81
CA ILE A 26 6.52 0.83 -1.22
C ILE A 26 6.54 -0.67 -1.51
N PHE A 27 5.83 -1.48 -0.72
CA PHE A 27 5.82 -2.92 -0.91
C PHE A 27 4.99 -3.35 -2.11
N GLN A 28 3.93 -2.63 -2.50
CA GLN A 28 3.21 -2.95 -3.73
C GLN A 28 4.08 -2.68 -4.98
N TYR A 29 4.97 -1.66 -4.95
CA TYR A 29 5.99 -1.47 -5.97
C TYR A 29 6.90 -2.69 -6.10
N TYR A 30 7.51 -3.05 -4.98
CA TYR A 30 8.42 -4.19 -4.91
C TYR A 30 7.74 -5.48 -5.36
N ALA A 31 6.58 -5.79 -4.81
CA ALA A 31 5.86 -7.04 -5.07
C ALA A 31 5.47 -7.19 -6.54
N LEU A 32 4.98 -6.12 -7.19
CA LEU A 32 4.60 -6.21 -8.60
C LEU A 32 5.82 -6.52 -9.48
N GLN A 33 6.97 -5.87 -9.25
CA GLN A 33 8.18 -6.17 -10.00
C GLN A 33 8.70 -7.59 -9.75
N GLN A 34 8.67 -8.08 -8.50
CA GLN A 34 9.07 -9.45 -8.19
C GLN A 34 8.16 -10.46 -8.90
N TYR A 35 6.84 -10.19 -8.88
CA TYR A 35 5.89 -11.07 -9.54
C TYR A 35 6.03 -11.10 -11.05
N LEU A 36 6.28 -9.96 -11.68
CA LEU A 36 6.48 -9.86 -13.12
C LEU A 36 7.74 -10.59 -13.62
N LYS A 37 8.73 -10.83 -12.77
CA LYS A 37 9.94 -11.60 -13.16
C LYS A 37 9.62 -12.99 -13.68
N LYS A 38 8.55 -13.63 -13.20
CA LYS A 38 8.16 -14.97 -13.68
C LYS A 38 7.69 -14.99 -15.14
N PHE A 39 7.34 -13.83 -15.68
CA PHE A 39 6.91 -13.67 -17.07
C PHE A 39 8.06 -13.26 -18.01
N ASP A 40 9.30 -13.29 -17.52
CA ASP A 40 10.51 -12.92 -18.27
C ASP A 40 10.45 -11.54 -18.95
N VAL A 41 9.80 -10.59 -18.29
CA VAL A 41 9.71 -9.19 -18.74
C VAL A 41 10.75 -8.33 -18.01
N ASP A 42 11.25 -7.28 -18.68
CA ASP A 42 12.07 -6.24 -18.07
C ASP A 42 11.16 -5.10 -17.63
N SER A 43 10.98 -4.95 -16.31
CA SER A 43 10.07 -3.95 -15.75
C SER A 43 10.81 -2.85 -15.01
N CYS A 44 10.40 -1.60 -15.20
CA CYS A 44 10.90 -0.46 -14.43
C CYS A 44 9.78 0.40 -13.85
N TRP A 45 10.03 0.99 -12.68
CA TRP A 45 9.17 2.00 -12.08
C TRP A 45 9.50 3.37 -12.61
N ILE A 46 8.51 4.07 -13.15
CA ILE A 46 8.64 5.45 -13.61
C ILE A 46 8.84 6.37 -12.40
N ARG A 47 9.99 7.03 -12.32
CA ARG A 47 10.28 7.99 -11.26
C ARG A 47 9.55 9.31 -11.52
N TYR A 48 8.23 9.31 -11.38
CA TYR A 48 7.40 10.50 -11.51
C TYR A 48 7.26 11.19 -10.15
N MET A 49 7.78 12.40 -10.02
CA MET A 49 7.95 13.11 -8.76
C MET A 49 7.45 14.54 -8.86
N PHE A 50 6.70 15.01 -7.88
CA PHE A 50 6.40 16.43 -7.79
C PHE A 50 7.68 17.26 -7.60
N PRO A 51 7.70 18.54 -8.05
CA PRO A 51 8.86 19.40 -7.90
C PRO A 51 9.35 19.44 -6.45
N VAL A 52 10.67 19.39 -6.28
CA VAL A 52 11.35 19.37 -4.97
C VAL A 52 10.92 20.54 -4.07
N TRP A 53 10.49 21.67 -4.66
CA TRP A 53 9.98 22.85 -3.95
C TRP A 53 8.75 22.58 -3.06
N SER A 54 7.86 21.70 -3.49
CA SER A 54 6.70 21.29 -2.66
C SER A 54 7.13 20.52 -1.43
N MET A 55 8.18 19.71 -1.56
CA MET A 55 8.77 18.95 -0.46
C MET A 55 9.43 19.86 0.59
N TYR A 56 10.16 20.89 0.17
CA TYR A 56 10.77 21.86 1.10
C TYR A 56 9.71 22.66 1.85
N LYS A 57 8.64 23.09 1.18
CA LYS A 57 7.51 23.76 1.83
C LYS A 57 6.85 22.88 2.90
N ASP A 58 6.60 21.60 2.57
CA ASP A 58 6.02 20.65 3.52
C ASP A 58 6.97 20.33 4.68
N LEU A 59 8.27 20.20 4.40
CA LEU A 59 9.28 19.98 5.43
C LEU A 59 9.40 21.21 6.36
N ILE A 60 9.47 22.41 5.80
CA ILE A 60 9.51 23.66 6.56
C ILE A 60 8.24 23.81 7.42
N LYS A 61 7.06 23.57 6.83
CA LYS A 61 5.79 23.61 7.56
C LYS A 61 5.73 22.59 8.70
N LYS A 62 6.19 21.36 8.47
CA LYS A 62 6.29 20.32 9.50
C LYS A 62 7.31 20.69 10.58
N THR A 63 8.46 21.27 10.21
CA THR A 63 9.50 21.68 11.15
C THR A 63 9.01 22.85 12.01
N VAL A 64 8.38 23.87 11.41
CA VAL A 64 7.80 25.01 12.13
C VAL A 64 6.69 24.55 13.07
N ASN A 65 5.78 23.71 12.61
CA ASN A 65 4.74 23.12 13.46
C ASN A 65 5.33 22.27 14.59
N SER A 66 6.37 21.49 14.30
CA SER A 66 7.08 20.69 15.29
C SER A 66 7.73 21.56 16.39
N LEU A 67 8.31 22.67 16.02
CA LEU A 67 8.89 23.64 16.98
C LEU A 67 7.81 24.35 17.80
N LEU A 68 6.71 24.75 17.18
CA LEU A 68 5.59 25.45 17.83
C LEU A 68 4.83 24.53 18.82
N TYR A 69 4.77 23.23 18.58
CA TYR A 69 4.06 22.26 19.42
C TYR A 69 4.97 21.42 20.32
N GLY A 70 6.23 21.82 20.51
CA GLY A 70 7.16 21.16 21.44
C GLY A 70 7.61 19.77 20.99
N PHE A 71 7.51 19.45 19.71
CA PHE A 71 8.02 18.20 19.13
C PHE A 71 9.55 18.16 19.26
N ARG A 72 10.05 17.11 19.92
CA ARG A 72 11.49 16.96 20.17
C ARG A 72 12.24 16.74 18.85
N LEU A 73 13.41 17.38 18.70
CA LEU A 73 14.37 17.22 17.59
C LEU A 73 14.62 15.74 17.22
N LYS A 74 14.52 14.83 18.21
CA LYS A 74 14.63 13.38 18.02
C LYS A 74 13.59 12.83 17.02
N ASN A 75 12.36 13.34 17.00
CA ASN A 75 11.31 12.88 16.09
C ASN A 75 11.56 13.31 14.65
N ILE A 76 12.08 14.53 14.47
CA ILE A 76 12.51 15.04 13.15
C ILE A 76 13.64 14.16 12.60
N TRP A 77 14.63 13.87 13.44
CA TRP A 77 15.76 13.02 13.05
C TRP A 77 15.33 11.59 12.68
N ASN A 78 14.44 10.98 13.46
CA ASN A 78 13.89 9.67 13.15
C ASN A 78 13.10 9.69 11.84
N HIS A 79 12.31 10.74 11.60
CA HIS A 79 11.60 10.91 10.33
C HIS A 79 12.55 10.98 9.14
N ILE A 80 13.63 11.79 9.24
CA ILE A 80 14.65 11.89 8.19
C ILE A 80 15.32 10.54 7.94
N LYS A 81 15.72 9.81 8.99
CA LYS A 81 16.31 8.47 8.88
C LYS A 81 15.38 7.51 8.15
N THR A 82 14.09 7.53 8.49
CA THR A 82 13.09 6.68 7.84
C THR A 82 12.94 7.04 6.37
N GLN A 83 12.90 8.32 6.01
CA GLN A 83 12.87 8.77 4.61
C GLN A 83 14.10 8.28 3.82
N ILE A 84 15.28 8.34 4.41
CA ILE A 84 16.52 7.82 3.80
C ILE A 84 16.40 6.30 3.60
N ALA A 85 15.89 5.56 4.60
CA ALA A 85 15.72 4.12 4.51
C ALA A 85 14.71 3.71 3.43
N PHE A 86 13.59 4.43 3.28
CA PHE A 86 12.63 4.19 2.20
C PHE A 86 13.25 4.42 0.83
N ARG A 87 14.03 5.50 0.66
CA ARG A 87 14.76 5.76 -0.60
C ARG A 87 15.75 4.64 -0.88
N LYS A 88 16.55 4.28 0.12
CA LYS A 88 17.51 3.19 -0.01
C LYS A 88 16.84 1.91 -0.46
N PHE A 89 15.73 1.51 0.19
CA PHE A 89 14.96 0.34 -0.21
C PHE A 89 14.53 0.39 -1.69
N MET A 90 13.99 1.54 -2.14
CA MET A 90 13.58 1.71 -3.54
C MET A 90 14.75 1.55 -4.52
N TYR A 91 15.91 2.15 -4.22
CA TYR A 91 17.07 2.07 -5.09
C TYR A 91 17.73 0.69 -5.09
N ASP A 92 17.72 0.00 -3.94
CA ASP A 92 18.39 -1.30 -3.79
C ASP A 92 17.50 -2.48 -4.27
N LYS A 93 16.18 -2.34 -4.18
CA LYS A 93 15.24 -3.46 -4.35
C LYS A 93 14.34 -3.34 -5.58
N CYS A 94 14.19 -2.14 -6.15
CA CYS A 94 13.34 -1.91 -7.31
C CYS A 94 14.16 -1.43 -8.50
N ASN A 95 13.81 -1.91 -9.70
CA ASN A 95 14.33 -1.37 -10.93
C ASN A 95 13.59 -0.07 -11.25
N LEU A 96 14.30 1.03 -11.43
CA LEU A 96 13.76 2.37 -11.59
C LEU A 96 14.12 2.92 -12.98
N SER A 97 13.25 3.74 -13.56
CA SER A 97 13.56 4.44 -14.82
C SER A 97 14.81 5.30 -14.67
N GLU A 98 15.62 5.40 -15.71
CA GLU A 98 16.84 6.22 -15.71
C GLU A 98 16.53 7.69 -15.46
N ARG A 99 15.46 8.20 -16.08
CA ARG A 99 15.02 9.59 -15.94
C ARG A 99 14.07 9.77 -14.78
N LYS A 100 14.10 10.97 -14.19
CA LYS A 100 13.11 11.49 -13.24
C LYS A 100 12.21 12.48 -13.95
N TYR A 101 10.93 12.44 -13.62
CA TYR A 101 9.91 13.31 -14.18
C TYR A 101 9.23 14.10 -13.06
N ASP A 102 9.16 15.41 -13.20
CA ASP A 102 8.55 16.33 -12.22
C ASP A 102 7.26 16.97 -12.74
N SER A 103 6.91 16.70 -14.02
CA SER A 103 5.67 17.17 -14.63
C SER A 103 5.17 16.16 -15.67
N ILE A 104 3.86 16.23 -15.94
CA ILE A 104 3.24 15.40 -16.99
C ILE A 104 3.79 15.74 -18.38
N ASP A 105 4.11 16.99 -18.63
CA ASP A 105 4.65 17.43 -19.94
C ASP A 105 6.01 16.81 -20.22
N LYS A 106 6.91 16.78 -19.22
CA LYS A 106 8.21 16.10 -19.36
C LYS A 106 8.03 14.60 -19.61
N LEU A 107 7.04 13.99 -18.96
CA LEU A 107 6.74 12.58 -19.15
C LEU A 107 6.14 12.32 -20.54
N LYS A 108 5.26 13.21 -21.05
CA LYS A 108 4.73 13.15 -22.42
C LYS A 108 5.81 13.36 -23.49
N GLN A 109 6.78 14.27 -23.26
CA GLN A 109 7.86 14.54 -24.21
C GLN A 109 8.86 13.40 -24.35
N ASN A 110 9.18 12.71 -23.24
CA ASN A 110 10.20 11.66 -23.21
C ASN A 110 9.78 10.53 -22.27
N PRO A 111 8.72 9.77 -22.58
CA PRO A 111 8.31 8.63 -21.77
C PRO A 111 9.43 7.58 -21.74
N PRO A 112 9.56 6.76 -20.68
CA PRO A 112 10.43 5.60 -20.70
C PRO A 112 10.10 4.70 -21.89
N GLU A 113 11.11 4.16 -22.57
CA GLU A 113 10.90 3.21 -23.63
C GLU A 113 10.30 1.91 -23.07
N ALA A 114 9.08 1.57 -23.51
CA ALA A 114 8.40 0.34 -23.11
C ALA A 114 7.45 -0.16 -24.21
N ASP A 115 7.12 -1.44 -24.16
CA ASP A 115 6.10 -2.08 -25.01
C ASP A 115 4.73 -1.97 -24.35
N VAL A 116 4.71 -2.04 -23.01
CA VAL A 116 3.51 -1.99 -22.19
C VAL A 116 3.72 -1.02 -21.04
N TYR A 117 2.71 -0.19 -20.78
CA TYR A 117 2.68 0.70 -19.63
C TYR A 117 1.60 0.22 -18.66
N ILE A 118 1.96 0.12 -17.39
CA ILE A 118 1.06 -0.34 -16.32
C ILE A 118 0.86 0.78 -15.31
N THR A 119 -0.39 1.07 -14.97
CA THR A 119 -0.72 1.83 -13.76
C THR A 119 -1.23 0.89 -12.68
N GLY A 120 -0.84 1.15 -11.45
CA GLY A 120 -1.37 0.39 -10.32
C GLY A 120 -0.28 -0.29 -9.51
N SER A 121 -0.63 -0.90 -8.48
CA SER A 121 -1.84 -0.93 -7.65
C SER A 121 -1.97 0.36 -6.82
N ASP A 122 -2.60 0.28 -5.65
CA ASP A 122 -2.86 1.35 -4.71
C ASP A 122 -3.93 2.36 -5.21
N GLN A 123 -4.20 3.41 -4.44
CA GLN A 123 -5.23 4.41 -4.72
C GLN A 123 -4.84 5.40 -5.84
N VAL A 124 -4.34 4.86 -6.95
CA VAL A 124 -3.90 5.68 -8.09
C VAL A 124 -5.04 6.41 -8.77
N TRP A 125 -6.27 5.90 -8.66
CA TRP A 125 -7.49 6.47 -9.24
C TRP A 125 -8.39 7.17 -8.21
N GLY A 126 -7.87 7.44 -7.00
CA GLY A 126 -8.57 8.20 -5.97
C GLY A 126 -8.76 9.69 -6.29
N GLY A 127 -8.02 10.22 -7.27
CA GLY A 127 -8.07 11.55 -7.86
C GLY A 127 -7.85 11.49 -9.36
N TRP A 128 -7.67 12.63 -10.01
CA TRP A 128 -7.47 12.74 -11.46
C TRP A 128 -6.06 13.19 -11.84
N LEU A 129 -5.04 12.54 -11.28
CA LEU A 129 -3.67 12.79 -11.68
C LEU A 129 -3.40 12.09 -13.03
N GLU A 130 -3.27 12.85 -14.11
CA GLU A 130 -3.12 12.35 -15.49
C GLU A 130 -2.10 11.21 -15.64
N ALA A 131 -0.95 11.33 -14.98
CA ALA A 131 0.09 10.32 -15.05
C ALA A 131 -0.39 8.91 -14.61
N ASN A 132 -1.29 8.85 -13.64
CA ASN A 132 -1.88 7.58 -13.16
C ASN A 132 -2.91 6.99 -14.13
N TYR A 133 -3.37 7.79 -15.09
CA TYR A 133 -4.25 7.34 -16.18
C TYR A 133 -3.50 7.10 -17.49
N LEU A 134 -2.16 7.10 -17.42
CA LEU A 134 -1.29 6.82 -18.57
C LEU A 134 -1.56 7.72 -19.79
N THR A 135 -1.93 8.98 -19.56
CA THR A 135 -2.22 9.95 -20.63
C THR A 135 -0.96 10.36 -21.43
N PHE A 136 0.22 10.03 -20.91
CA PHE A 136 1.51 10.30 -21.52
C PHE A 136 1.99 9.19 -22.48
N VAL A 137 1.31 8.05 -22.51
CA VAL A 137 1.74 6.88 -23.28
C VAL A 137 1.60 7.15 -24.77
N PRO A 138 2.65 6.90 -25.58
CA PRO A 138 2.58 7.09 -27.02
C PRO A 138 1.53 6.20 -27.70
N ASN A 139 0.97 6.68 -28.79
CA ASN A 139 0.02 5.92 -29.59
C ASN A 139 0.62 4.57 -30.05
N GLY A 140 -0.20 3.53 -30.08
CA GLY A 140 0.22 2.19 -30.48
C GLY A 140 0.93 1.38 -29.38
N LYS A 141 1.12 1.95 -28.18
CA LYS A 141 1.64 1.22 -27.01
C LYS A 141 0.50 0.80 -26.09
N LYS A 142 0.62 -0.38 -25.48
CA LYS A 142 -0.41 -0.92 -24.59
C LYS A 142 -0.46 -0.21 -23.25
N LYS A 143 -1.68 0.05 -22.77
CA LYS A 143 -1.99 0.64 -21.47
C LYS A 143 -2.81 -0.33 -20.64
N ILE A 144 -2.28 -0.73 -19.48
CA ILE A 144 -2.90 -1.69 -18.57
C ILE A 144 -3.09 -1.05 -17.20
N ALA A 145 -4.27 -1.19 -16.62
CA ALA A 145 -4.49 -0.92 -15.20
C ALA A 145 -4.44 -2.25 -14.43
N TYR A 146 -3.48 -2.37 -13.52
CA TYR A 146 -3.37 -3.56 -12.69
C TYR A 146 -3.73 -3.27 -11.24
N ALA A 147 -4.83 -3.88 -10.77
CA ALA A 147 -5.35 -3.72 -9.41
C ALA A 147 -5.41 -2.26 -8.95
N ALA A 148 -5.74 -1.33 -9.86
CA ALA A 148 -5.90 0.09 -9.54
C ALA A 148 -7.07 0.28 -8.58
N SER A 149 -6.96 1.26 -7.66
CA SER A 149 -8.00 1.51 -6.68
C SER A 149 -8.52 2.93 -6.77
N PHE A 150 -9.84 3.09 -6.78
CA PHE A 150 -10.48 4.38 -6.60
C PHE A 150 -10.51 4.77 -5.11
N GLY A 151 -10.42 3.80 -4.19
CA GLY A 151 -10.51 4.00 -2.76
C GLY A 151 -11.86 4.54 -2.29
N LYS A 152 -12.88 4.43 -3.12
CA LYS A 152 -14.24 4.96 -2.92
C LYS A 152 -15.25 3.97 -3.47
N ARG A 153 -16.46 4.01 -2.91
CA ARG A 153 -17.57 3.18 -3.37
C ARG A 153 -18.23 3.72 -4.63
N GLN A 154 -18.21 5.06 -4.76
CA GLN A 154 -18.78 5.79 -5.89
C GLN A 154 -17.91 7.01 -6.16
N LEU A 155 -17.88 7.47 -7.41
CA LEU A 155 -17.25 8.73 -7.81
C LEU A 155 -18.30 9.84 -7.85
N THR A 156 -17.86 11.08 -7.64
CA THR A 156 -18.69 12.27 -7.94
C THR A 156 -18.79 12.46 -9.45
N GLU A 157 -19.82 13.15 -9.91
CA GLU A 157 -19.99 13.49 -11.32
C GLU A 157 -18.77 14.24 -11.88
N GLU A 158 -18.21 15.17 -11.11
CA GLU A 158 -17.00 15.88 -11.47
C GLU A 158 -15.81 14.91 -11.66
N HIS A 159 -15.63 13.95 -10.77
CA HIS A 159 -14.56 12.97 -10.90
C HIS A 159 -14.76 12.09 -12.16
N LEU A 160 -15.98 11.60 -12.37
CA LEU A 160 -16.33 10.83 -13.56
C LEU A 160 -16.05 11.63 -14.84
N PHE A 161 -16.50 12.89 -14.90
CA PHE A 161 -16.26 13.78 -16.04
C PHE A 161 -14.76 13.88 -16.41
N HIS A 162 -13.88 14.00 -15.40
CA HIS A 162 -12.44 14.10 -15.64
C HIS A 162 -11.80 12.80 -16.11
N VAL A 163 -12.25 11.64 -15.63
CA VAL A 163 -11.47 10.40 -15.80
C VAL A 163 -12.07 9.41 -16.79
N GLN A 164 -13.35 9.52 -17.15
CA GLN A 164 -14.05 8.55 -17.99
C GLN A 164 -13.32 8.29 -19.32
N ALA A 165 -12.99 9.33 -20.07
CA ALA A 165 -12.30 9.20 -21.35
C ALA A 165 -10.89 8.60 -21.18
N TRP A 166 -10.22 8.89 -20.06
CA TRP A 166 -8.90 8.33 -19.78
C TRP A 166 -8.98 6.83 -19.47
N VAL A 167 -9.97 6.41 -18.66
CA VAL A 167 -10.17 4.99 -18.31
C VAL A 167 -10.60 4.18 -19.53
N GLN A 168 -11.45 4.74 -20.40
CA GLN A 168 -11.84 4.11 -21.68
C GLN A 168 -10.66 3.89 -22.64
N GLY A 169 -9.58 4.64 -22.47
CA GLY A 169 -8.36 4.49 -23.28
C GLY A 169 -7.41 3.37 -22.85
N PHE A 170 -7.76 2.53 -21.89
CA PHE A 170 -6.96 1.37 -21.48
C PHE A 170 -7.29 0.12 -22.32
N ASP A 171 -6.27 -0.65 -22.66
CA ASP A 171 -6.42 -1.94 -23.35
C ASP A 171 -6.92 -3.04 -22.39
N ALA A 172 -6.58 -2.93 -21.12
CA ALA A 172 -7.05 -3.84 -20.07
C ALA A 172 -7.17 -3.11 -18.73
N VAL A 173 -8.25 -3.42 -18.01
CA VAL A 173 -8.50 -2.82 -16.69
C VAL A 173 -8.74 -3.90 -15.66
N SER A 174 -7.90 -3.90 -14.63
CA SER A 174 -8.21 -4.56 -13.38
C SER A 174 -8.14 -3.59 -12.22
N VAL A 175 -9.02 -3.82 -11.26
CA VAL A 175 -9.17 -3.02 -10.04
C VAL A 175 -9.05 -3.89 -8.80
N ARG A 176 -8.76 -3.29 -7.66
CA ARG A 176 -8.51 -4.02 -6.43
C ARG A 176 -9.77 -4.35 -5.63
N GLU A 177 -10.84 -3.58 -5.82
CA GLU A 177 -12.11 -3.72 -5.13
C GLU A 177 -13.26 -3.95 -6.12
N MET A 178 -14.28 -4.71 -5.70
CA MET A 178 -15.48 -4.93 -6.54
C MET A 178 -16.22 -3.62 -6.85
N SER A 179 -16.27 -2.68 -5.91
CA SER A 179 -16.81 -1.33 -6.17
C SER A 179 -16.11 -0.61 -7.31
N GLY A 180 -14.82 -0.88 -7.52
CA GLY A 180 -14.07 -0.37 -8.67
C GLY A 180 -14.52 -0.99 -10.00
N VAL A 181 -14.95 -2.26 -10.00
CA VAL A 181 -15.56 -2.91 -11.19
C VAL A 181 -16.86 -2.21 -11.55
N ASP A 182 -17.71 -1.94 -10.56
CA ASP A 182 -18.99 -1.25 -10.76
C ASP A 182 -18.77 0.18 -11.31
N ILE A 183 -17.76 0.90 -10.77
CA ILE A 183 -17.37 2.23 -11.27
C ILE A 183 -16.89 2.14 -12.72
N CYS A 184 -16.03 1.20 -13.09
CA CYS A 184 -15.57 1.03 -14.48
C CYS A 184 -16.74 0.70 -15.41
N HIS A 185 -17.63 -0.18 -14.96
CA HIS A 185 -18.83 -0.55 -15.72
C HIS A 185 -19.74 0.66 -15.98
N SER A 186 -19.93 1.54 -15.01
CA SER A 186 -20.69 2.78 -15.19
C SER A 186 -20.08 3.74 -16.21
N MET A 187 -18.76 3.62 -16.49
CA MET A 187 -18.04 4.35 -17.54
C MET A 187 -18.02 3.60 -18.89
N GLY A 188 -18.71 2.46 -19.01
CA GLY A 188 -18.70 1.61 -20.21
C GLY A 188 -17.41 0.80 -20.39
N VAL A 189 -16.62 0.59 -19.32
CA VAL A 189 -15.34 -0.12 -19.37
C VAL A 189 -15.47 -1.49 -18.72
N LYS A 190 -15.06 -2.54 -19.44
CA LYS A 190 -14.96 -3.89 -18.88
C LYS A 190 -13.76 -3.95 -17.93
N ALA A 191 -13.99 -4.30 -16.70
CA ALA A 191 -12.96 -4.46 -15.68
C ALA A 191 -13.14 -5.75 -14.90
N GLN A 192 -12.05 -6.25 -14.32
CA GLN A 192 -12.09 -7.38 -13.38
C GLN A 192 -11.42 -7.01 -12.07
N CYS A 193 -11.85 -7.67 -10.99
CA CYS A 193 -11.19 -7.52 -9.68
C CYS A 193 -10.01 -8.49 -9.61
N LEU A 194 -8.82 -7.98 -9.23
CA LEU A 194 -7.61 -8.78 -9.01
C LEU A 194 -6.94 -8.42 -7.69
N LEU A 195 -6.06 -9.30 -7.20
CA LEU A 195 -5.33 -9.07 -5.95
C LEU A 195 -4.38 -7.89 -6.05
N ASP A 196 -4.24 -7.19 -4.93
CA ASP A 196 -3.11 -6.27 -4.73
C ASP A 196 -1.78 -7.03 -4.93
N PRO A 197 -0.78 -6.43 -5.61
CA PRO A 197 0.50 -7.09 -5.87
C PRO A 197 1.16 -7.68 -4.62
N THR A 198 0.95 -7.07 -3.46
CA THR A 198 1.54 -7.54 -2.21
C THR A 198 1.10 -8.96 -1.83
N LEU A 199 -0.06 -9.41 -2.28
CA LEU A 199 -0.55 -10.77 -2.06
C LEU A 199 -0.08 -11.77 -3.12
N LEU A 200 0.57 -11.33 -4.19
CA LEU A 200 1.03 -12.20 -5.27
C LEU A 200 2.32 -12.95 -4.94
N ILE A 201 3.10 -12.43 -4.02
CA ILE A 201 4.34 -13.02 -3.54
C ILE A 201 4.18 -13.51 -2.10
N ASP A 202 5.13 -14.31 -1.63
CA ASP A 202 5.05 -14.94 -0.32
C ASP A 202 5.99 -14.30 0.69
N GLU A 203 5.90 -14.70 1.95
CA GLU A 203 6.73 -14.18 3.04
C GLU A 203 8.23 -14.21 2.71
N VAL A 204 8.69 -15.31 2.08
CA VAL A 204 10.10 -15.51 1.74
C VAL A 204 10.64 -14.51 0.71
N ASP A 205 9.75 -13.96 -0.12
CA ASP A 205 10.10 -12.93 -1.11
C ASP A 205 10.29 -11.55 -0.47
N TYR A 206 9.68 -11.33 0.70
CA TYR A 206 9.82 -10.10 1.48
C TYR A 206 10.99 -10.16 2.46
N LEU A 207 11.14 -11.29 3.14
CA LEU A 207 12.18 -11.50 4.14
C LEU A 207 12.86 -12.85 3.92
N PRO A 208 14.21 -12.89 3.90
CA PRO A 208 14.94 -14.14 3.78
C PRO A 208 14.56 -15.14 4.88
N VAL A 209 14.62 -16.42 4.55
CA VAL A 209 14.47 -17.49 5.54
C VAL A 209 15.58 -17.35 6.58
N GLY A 210 15.23 -17.46 7.87
CA GLY A 210 16.20 -17.36 8.95
C GLY A 210 16.62 -15.94 9.32
N VAL A 211 15.94 -14.88 8.78
CA VAL A 211 16.22 -13.52 9.22
C VAL A 211 16.04 -13.41 10.75
N GLU A 212 17.05 -12.86 11.42
CA GLU A 212 17.05 -12.71 12.86
C GLU A 212 15.96 -11.73 13.34
N ARG A 213 15.38 -12.04 14.49
CA ARG A 213 14.43 -11.18 15.17
C ARG A 213 15.12 -9.94 15.74
N LEU A 214 14.67 -8.74 15.35
CA LEU A 214 15.23 -7.47 15.83
C LEU A 214 14.88 -7.17 17.30
N GLU A 215 13.71 -7.59 17.76
CA GLU A 215 13.24 -7.35 19.11
C GLU A 215 13.22 -8.64 19.93
N LYS A 216 13.97 -8.70 21.02
CA LYS A 216 14.09 -9.93 21.85
C LYS A 216 12.85 -10.22 22.71
N GLY A 217 12.13 -9.19 23.14
CA GLY A 217 10.94 -9.31 23.98
C GLY A 217 9.68 -9.66 23.22
N ARG A 218 8.62 -10.06 23.93
CA ARG A 218 7.27 -10.17 23.36
C ARG A 218 6.71 -8.79 23.08
N TYR A 219 6.02 -8.59 21.95
CA TYR A 219 5.39 -7.32 21.62
C TYR A 219 4.14 -7.48 20.78
N VAL A 220 3.24 -6.53 20.97
CA VAL A 220 2.07 -6.28 20.14
C VAL A 220 2.44 -5.18 19.15
N PHE A 221 2.13 -5.36 17.88
CA PHE A 221 2.47 -4.41 16.84
C PHE A 221 1.24 -3.76 16.25
N CYS A 222 1.25 -2.42 16.17
CA CYS A 222 0.15 -1.63 15.64
C CYS A 222 0.63 -0.84 14.42
N TYR A 223 -0.15 -0.93 13.33
CA TYR A 223 0.05 -0.11 12.15
C TYR A 223 -1.21 0.67 11.83
N PHE A 224 -1.17 1.98 12.09
CA PHE A 224 -2.29 2.90 11.92
C PHE A 224 -1.93 4.07 11.01
N ILE A 225 -2.88 4.52 10.17
CA ILE A 225 -2.74 5.70 9.30
C ILE A 225 -4.00 6.57 9.39
N ASN A 226 -3.87 7.85 8.97
CA ASN A 226 -4.97 8.81 8.81
C ASN A 226 -5.78 9.08 10.07
N GLU A 227 -5.27 8.84 11.24
CA GLU A 227 -6.03 9.02 12.47
C GLU A 227 -5.40 10.09 13.36
N ARG A 228 -6.24 10.99 13.83
CA ARG A 228 -5.85 12.11 14.70
C ARG A 228 -6.46 12.04 16.08
N ASN A 229 -7.48 11.19 16.28
CA ASN A 229 -8.18 11.03 17.54
C ASN A 229 -8.11 9.58 18.03
N PHE A 230 -7.51 9.36 19.20
CA PHE A 230 -7.29 8.04 19.79
C PHE A 230 -8.54 7.39 20.40
N ASP A 231 -9.56 8.16 20.75
CA ASP A 231 -10.83 7.62 21.22
C ASP A 231 -11.45 6.69 20.17
N ASN A 232 -11.08 6.89 18.89
CA ASN A 232 -11.52 6.04 17.80
C ASN A 232 -10.86 4.65 17.78
N PHE A 233 -9.70 4.48 18.45
CA PHE A 233 -8.88 3.27 18.32
C PHE A 233 -8.99 2.29 19.48
N ARG A 234 -9.79 2.59 20.50
CA ARG A 234 -9.74 1.77 21.70
C ARG A 234 -8.30 1.55 22.20
N LEU A 235 -7.48 2.62 22.13
CA LEU A 235 -6.05 2.54 22.44
C LEU A 235 -5.79 2.07 23.87
N GLU A 236 -6.62 2.51 24.81
CA GLU A 236 -6.53 2.08 26.22
C GLU A 236 -6.74 0.57 26.37
N ASP A 237 -7.69 0.00 25.61
CA ASP A 237 -7.92 -1.45 25.60
C ASP A 237 -6.72 -2.20 25.03
N ILE A 238 -6.10 -1.68 23.95
CA ILE A 238 -4.89 -2.27 23.35
C ILE A 238 -3.71 -2.19 24.33
N ILE A 239 -3.54 -1.06 25.03
CA ILE A 239 -2.53 -0.91 26.08
C ILE A 239 -2.77 -1.90 27.22
N ALA A 240 -4.02 -2.00 27.68
CA ALA A 240 -4.38 -2.95 28.74
C ALA A 240 -4.16 -4.40 28.30
N TYR A 241 -4.55 -4.74 27.06
CA TYR A 241 -4.29 -6.05 26.48
C TYR A 241 -2.78 -6.36 26.42
N SER A 242 -1.96 -5.46 25.90
CA SER A 242 -0.51 -5.68 25.82
C SER A 242 0.13 -5.92 27.19
N LYS A 243 -0.31 -5.18 28.21
CA LYS A 243 0.15 -5.39 29.60
C LYS A 243 -0.25 -6.76 30.14
N ARG A 244 -1.52 -7.21 29.92
CA ARG A 244 -1.96 -8.56 30.34
C ARG A 244 -1.16 -9.67 29.65
N GLN A 245 -0.72 -9.45 28.41
CA GLN A 245 0.12 -10.39 27.66
C GLN A 245 1.61 -10.31 28.04
N ASN A 246 1.99 -9.44 28.97
CA ASN A 246 3.40 -9.14 29.29
C ASN A 246 4.20 -8.81 28.01
N ALA A 247 3.63 -7.98 27.15
CA ALA A 247 4.17 -7.63 25.84
C ALA A 247 4.37 -6.12 25.71
N ILE A 248 5.43 -5.71 25.01
CA ILE A 248 5.68 -4.30 24.69
C ILE A 248 4.69 -3.87 23.61
N LEU A 249 4.11 -2.67 23.74
CA LEU A 249 3.30 -2.08 22.69
C LEU A 249 4.17 -1.24 21.75
N LYS A 250 4.10 -1.54 20.45
CA LYS A 250 4.81 -0.80 19.39
C LYS A 250 3.81 -0.28 18.37
N ILE A 251 3.76 1.03 18.16
CA ILE A 251 2.83 1.69 17.24
C ILE A 251 3.63 2.41 16.15
N THR A 252 3.25 2.24 14.90
CA THR A 252 3.87 2.91 13.75
C THR A 252 2.84 3.40 12.74
N GLY A 253 3.25 4.28 11.83
CA GLY A 253 2.44 4.80 10.72
C GLY A 253 1.67 6.08 11.03
N ILE A 254 1.51 6.46 12.29
CA ILE A 254 0.82 7.70 12.68
C ILE A 254 1.78 8.88 12.56
N GLU A 255 1.37 9.89 11.80
CA GLU A 255 2.10 11.13 11.60
C GLU A 255 1.20 12.34 11.90
N GLY A 256 1.69 13.30 12.70
CA GLY A 256 1.03 14.58 12.91
C GLY A 256 1.32 15.22 14.28
N PRO A 257 1.13 16.55 14.39
CA PRO A 257 1.39 17.29 15.62
C PRO A 257 0.35 17.07 16.74
N GLU A 258 -0.80 16.49 16.40
CA GLU A 258 -1.92 16.28 17.33
C GLU A 258 -1.87 14.89 18.01
N MET A 259 -0.70 14.26 18.04
CA MET A 259 -0.57 12.90 18.58
C MET A 259 -0.63 12.89 20.11
N ILE A 260 -1.70 12.31 20.62
CA ILE A 260 -1.90 12.05 22.04
C ILE A 260 -1.18 10.77 22.50
N ILE A 261 -0.63 9.95 21.57
CA ILE A 261 0.10 8.73 21.92
C ILE A 261 1.36 9.07 22.70
N PRO A 262 1.56 8.47 23.89
CA PRO A 262 2.83 8.59 24.58
C PRO A 262 3.99 8.15 23.66
N LEU A 263 5.01 9.01 23.54
CA LEU A 263 6.16 8.81 22.64
C LEU A 263 6.87 7.47 22.83
N ARG A 264 6.76 6.87 24.03
CA ARG A 264 7.32 5.54 24.33
C ARG A 264 6.73 4.40 23.51
N TYR A 265 5.54 4.58 22.92
CA TYR A 265 4.87 3.58 22.06
C TYR A 265 5.08 3.84 20.57
N LEU A 266 5.61 5.02 20.21
CA LEU A 266 5.77 5.42 18.80
C LEU A 266 7.14 5.01 18.26
N TYR A 267 7.10 4.31 17.15
CA TYR A 267 8.27 3.79 16.47
C TYR A 267 8.22 4.12 14.98
N GLN A 268 9.38 4.40 14.42
CA GLN A 268 9.55 4.56 12.98
C GLN A 268 10.61 3.57 12.51
N TYR A 269 10.32 2.84 11.43
CA TYR A 269 11.13 1.73 10.98
C TYR A 269 11.57 1.92 9.53
N SER A 270 12.71 1.33 9.15
CA SER A 270 12.97 1.05 7.74
C SER A 270 11.93 0.06 7.20
N PRO A 271 11.71 -0.02 5.87
CA PRO A 271 10.81 -1.02 5.31
C PRO A 271 11.12 -2.44 5.79
N GLU A 272 12.39 -2.85 5.78
CA GLU A 272 12.82 -4.18 6.22
C GLU A 272 12.58 -4.41 7.73
N ALA A 273 12.86 -3.41 8.56
CA ALA A 273 12.60 -3.51 10.00
C ALA A 273 11.10 -3.61 10.28
N TRP A 274 10.26 -2.90 9.51
CA TRP A 274 8.82 -2.98 9.62
C TRP A 274 8.30 -4.40 9.30
N LEU A 275 8.79 -5.02 8.21
CA LEU A 275 8.47 -6.42 7.88
C LEU A 275 8.91 -7.38 8.99
N ASN A 276 10.12 -7.18 9.52
CA ASN A 276 10.63 -7.98 10.64
C ASN A 276 9.72 -7.88 11.87
N HIS A 277 9.27 -6.67 12.21
CA HIS A 277 8.34 -6.49 13.31
C HIS A 277 6.97 -7.13 13.04
N TYR A 278 6.49 -7.13 11.80
CA TYR A 278 5.28 -7.90 11.43
C TYR A 278 5.47 -9.40 11.67
N LYS A 279 6.57 -9.94 11.16
CA LYS A 279 6.87 -11.38 11.24
C LYS A 279 6.91 -11.90 12.67
N TYR A 280 7.47 -11.14 13.59
CA TYR A 280 7.74 -11.60 14.95
C TYR A 280 6.78 -11.05 16.01
N ALA A 281 5.79 -10.26 15.64
CA ALA A 281 4.76 -9.80 16.57
C ALA A 281 3.89 -10.95 17.10
N GLU A 282 3.42 -10.82 18.33
CA GLU A 282 2.43 -11.75 18.92
C GLU A 282 1.08 -11.63 18.21
N CYS A 283 0.64 -10.39 17.99
CA CYS A 283 -0.55 -10.06 17.20
C CYS A 283 -0.44 -8.64 16.64
N ILE A 284 -1.33 -8.34 15.69
CA ILE A 284 -1.38 -7.08 14.97
C ILE A 284 -2.67 -6.33 15.24
N PHE A 285 -2.58 -5.01 15.39
CA PHE A 285 -3.74 -4.11 15.34
C PHE A 285 -3.56 -3.13 14.18
N THR A 286 -4.57 -2.98 13.34
CA THR A 286 -4.46 -2.10 12.18
C THR A 286 -5.81 -1.49 11.78
N ASN A 287 -5.76 -0.29 11.16
CA ASN A 287 -6.87 0.36 10.49
C ASN A 287 -6.63 0.51 8.99
N THR A 288 -5.71 -0.31 8.44
CA THR A 288 -5.21 -0.12 7.07
C THR A 288 -5.41 -1.37 6.22
N PHE A 289 -5.64 -1.19 4.92
CA PHE A 289 -5.66 -2.27 3.95
C PHE A 289 -4.36 -3.12 3.99
N HIS A 290 -3.21 -2.47 3.86
CA HIS A 290 -1.93 -3.18 3.86
C HIS A 290 -1.57 -3.79 5.22
N GLY A 291 -2.09 -3.24 6.31
CA GLY A 291 -1.96 -3.87 7.62
C GLY A 291 -2.63 -5.24 7.68
N ILE A 292 -3.82 -5.37 7.09
CA ILE A 292 -4.52 -6.66 6.96
C ILE A 292 -3.74 -7.58 6.02
N VAL A 293 -3.32 -7.08 4.86
CA VAL A 293 -2.56 -7.85 3.86
C VAL A 293 -1.31 -8.46 4.46
N PHE A 294 -0.49 -7.68 5.18
CA PHE A 294 0.72 -8.20 5.80
C PHE A 294 0.44 -9.11 7.01
N SER A 295 -0.69 -8.93 7.71
CA SER A 295 -1.14 -9.91 8.71
C SER A 295 -1.45 -11.26 8.08
N ILE A 296 -2.03 -11.26 6.87
CA ILE A 296 -2.29 -12.48 6.08
C ILE A 296 -0.97 -13.10 5.59
N ILE A 297 -0.06 -12.32 5.03
CA ILE A 297 1.23 -12.79 4.49
C ILE A 297 2.07 -13.46 5.59
N PHE A 298 2.16 -12.84 6.77
CA PHE A 298 2.93 -13.35 7.89
C PHE A 298 2.13 -14.26 8.83
N GLN A 299 0.91 -14.64 8.46
CA GLN A 299 0.01 -15.52 9.21
C GLN A 299 -0.15 -15.09 10.68
N LYS A 300 -0.41 -13.80 10.91
CA LYS A 300 -0.58 -13.22 12.24
C LYS A 300 -2.03 -13.15 12.66
N GLN A 301 -2.29 -13.43 13.95
CA GLN A 301 -3.55 -13.04 14.56
C GLN A 301 -3.66 -11.52 14.55
N PHE A 302 -4.83 -10.99 14.23
CA PHE A 302 -4.99 -9.54 14.13
C PHE A 302 -6.39 -9.05 14.48
N CYS A 303 -6.47 -7.78 14.86
CA CYS A 303 -7.72 -7.02 14.99
C CYS A 303 -7.69 -5.84 14.04
N VAL A 304 -8.83 -5.58 13.42
CA VAL A 304 -9.04 -4.45 12.51
C VAL A 304 -9.91 -3.40 13.19
N LEU A 305 -9.42 -2.18 13.21
CA LEU A 305 -10.16 -1.01 13.69
C LEU A 305 -10.61 -0.20 12.48
N LEU A 306 -11.92 -0.01 12.34
CA LEU A 306 -12.45 0.77 11.23
C LEU A 306 -12.18 2.25 11.44
N GLN A 307 -11.79 2.94 10.36
CA GLN A 307 -11.62 4.39 10.36
C GLN A 307 -12.96 5.09 10.53
N LYS A 308 -12.98 6.24 11.22
CA LYS A 308 -14.19 7.03 11.50
C LYS A 308 -14.13 8.40 10.82
N GLY A 309 -15.25 9.12 10.83
CA GLY A 309 -15.34 10.45 10.24
C GLY A 309 -15.06 10.47 8.74
N VAL A 310 -14.32 11.45 8.27
CA VAL A 310 -13.99 11.62 6.84
C VAL A 310 -13.22 10.43 6.27
N ALA A 311 -12.37 9.80 7.09
CA ALA A 311 -11.56 8.65 6.70
C ALA A 311 -12.38 7.35 6.56
N ALA A 312 -13.60 7.29 7.08
CA ALA A 312 -14.47 6.10 7.00
C ALA A 312 -14.75 5.65 5.56
N LYS A 313 -14.69 6.56 4.59
CA LYS A 313 -14.80 6.24 3.15
C LYS A 313 -13.74 5.25 2.68
N GLN A 314 -12.62 5.15 3.37
CA GLN A 314 -11.53 4.23 3.05
C GLN A 314 -11.77 2.81 3.57
N ASN A 315 -12.78 2.60 4.42
CA ASN A 315 -13.13 1.27 4.94
C ASN A 315 -13.64 0.31 3.86
N GLU A 316 -14.09 0.82 2.70
CA GLU A 316 -14.51 -0.04 1.57
C GLU A 316 -13.44 -1.07 1.22
N ARG A 317 -12.17 -0.67 1.17
CA ARG A 317 -11.04 -1.56 0.89
C ARG A 317 -10.81 -2.58 2.01
N ILE A 318 -11.07 -2.17 3.26
CA ILE A 318 -10.96 -3.04 4.43
C ILE A 318 -12.04 -4.11 4.37
N TYR A 319 -13.28 -3.73 4.12
CA TYR A 319 -14.39 -4.69 3.97
C TYR A 319 -14.16 -5.63 2.79
N SER A 320 -13.69 -5.10 1.66
CA SER A 320 -13.44 -5.90 0.46
C SER A 320 -12.41 -7.01 0.73
N ILE A 321 -11.27 -6.69 1.35
CA ILE A 321 -10.22 -7.68 1.63
C ILE A 321 -10.64 -8.67 2.72
N LEU A 322 -11.32 -8.22 3.78
CA LEU A 322 -11.82 -9.11 4.82
C LEU A 322 -12.85 -10.09 4.27
N LYS A 323 -13.81 -9.61 3.48
CA LYS A 323 -14.81 -10.45 2.82
C LYS A 323 -14.17 -11.47 1.88
N LEU A 324 -13.15 -11.06 1.11
CA LEU A 324 -12.43 -11.95 0.19
C LEU A 324 -11.82 -13.16 0.90
N PHE A 325 -11.28 -12.95 2.09
CA PHE A 325 -10.61 -13.98 2.88
C PHE A 325 -11.46 -14.55 4.03
N GLU A 326 -12.74 -14.18 4.10
CA GLU A 326 -13.68 -14.65 5.14
C GLU A 326 -13.20 -14.30 6.57
N LEU A 327 -12.71 -13.05 6.73
CA LEU A 327 -12.08 -12.54 7.95
C LEU A 327 -12.84 -11.35 8.58
N GLU A 328 -14.13 -11.16 8.27
CA GLU A 328 -14.94 -10.05 8.80
C GLU A 328 -15.07 -10.11 10.34
N ASP A 329 -14.89 -11.27 10.92
CA ASP A 329 -14.86 -11.46 12.37
C ASP A 329 -13.66 -10.79 13.06
N ARG A 330 -12.63 -10.41 12.31
CA ARG A 330 -11.45 -9.67 12.81
C ARG A 330 -11.74 -8.20 13.10
N ILE A 331 -12.89 -7.66 12.70
CA ILE A 331 -13.26 -6.28 13.02
C ILE A 331 -13.54 -6.16 14.52
N LEU A 332 -12.80 -5.25 15.16
CA LEU A 332 -12.94 -4.90 16.56
C LEU A 332 -13.97 -3.75 16.68
N ASP A 333 -15.22 -4.12 16.92
CA ASP A 333 -16.30 -3.18 17.23
C ASP A 333 -16.45 -2.96 18.75
N SER A 334 -17.39 -2.12 19.16
CA SER A 334 -17.64 -1.79 20.57
C SER A 334 -18.07 -2.99 21.43
N ASN A 335 -18.62 -4.02 20.81
CA ASN A 335 -19.23 -5.16 21.52
C ASN A 335 -18.30 -6.37 21.62
N LYS A 336 -17.12 -6.33 20.96
CA LYS A 336 -16.18 -7.42 20.95
C LYS A 336 -15.00 -7.17 21.89
N SER A 337 -14.52 -8.21 22.58
CA SER A 337 -13.27 -8.16 23.30
C SER A 337 -12.09 -8.51 22.38
N ILE A 338 -10.94 -7.91 22.62
CA ILE A 338 -9.71 -8.19 21.91
C ILE A 338 -9.33 -9.65 22.08
N GLU A 339 -9.45 -10.18 23.30
CA GLU A 339 -9.12 -11.56 23.63
C GLU A 339 -9.93 -12.55 22.80
N ASN A 340 -11.23 -12.33 22.66
CA ASN A 340 -12.10 -13.22 21.88
C ASN A 340 -11.72 -13.23 20.40
N ILE A 341 -11.36 -12.08 19.83
CA ILE A 341 -10.93 -12.01 18.44
C ILE A 341 -9.58 -12.70 18.25
N ILE A 342 -8.60 -12.40 19.10
CA ILE A 342 -7.23 -12.94 18.98
C ILE A 342 -7.19 -14.44 19.28
N ALA A 343 -7.99 -14.93 20.24
CA ALA A 343 -8.07 -16.36 20.57
C ALA A 343 -8.74 -17.20 19.45
N LYS A 344 -9.59 -16.60 18.62
CA LYS A 344 -10.25 -17.32 17.54
C LYS A 344 -9.23 -17.68 16.46
N PRO A 345 -9.02 -18.97 16.12
CA PRO A 345 -8.05 -19.36 15.12
C PRO A 345 -8.46 -18.87 13.71
N ILE A 346 -7.47 -18.55 12.90
CA ILE A 346 -7.64 -18.24 11.47
C ILE A 346 -7.33 -19.51 10.67
N ASN A 347 -8.21 -19.84 9.71
CA ASN A 347 -7.99 -20.98 8.81
C ASN A 347 -7.02 -20.59 7.69
N TRP A 348 -5.72 -20.72 7.96
CA TRP A 348 -4.65 -20.35 7.02
C TRP A 348 -4.65 -21.20 5.75
N ASP A 349 -5.10 -22.46 5.82
CA ASP A 349 -5.21 -23.34 4.65
C ASP A 349 -6.28 -22.84 3.67
N ASN A 350 -7.42 -22.37 4.20
CA ASN A 350 -8.46 -21.75 3.36
C ASN A 350 -7.95 -20.46 2.72
N ILE A 351 -7.25 -19.61 3.48
CA ILE A 351 -6.63 -18.38 2.97
C ILE A 351 -5.64 -18.69 1.84
N LYS A 352 -4.81 -19.71 2.01
CA LYS A 352 -3.86 -20.16 0.98
C LYS A 352 -4.58 -20.59 -0.31
N LYS A 353 -5.65 -21.36 -0.20
CA LYS A 353 -6.47 -21.79 -1.36
C LYS A 353 -7.11 -20.59 -2.08
N ILE A 354 -7.67 -19.64 -1.32
CA ILE A 354 -8.24 -18.41 -1.90
C ILE A 354 -7.14 -17.63 -2.63
N LYS A 355 -6.00 -17.41 -1.99
CA LYS A 355 -4.86 -16.67 -2.56
C LYS A 355 -4.38 -17.31 -3.87
N GLU A 356 -4.24 -18.63 -3.90
CA GLU A 356 -3.82 -19.36 -5.10
C GLU A 356 -4.82 -19.23 -6.25
N LYS A 357 -6.10 -19.41 -5.97
CA LYS A 357 -7.17 -19.20 -6.97
C LYS A 357 -7.10 -17.81 -7.62
N TRP A 358 -6.81 -16.78 -6.82
CA TRP A 358 -6.71 -15.41 -7.32
C TRP A 358 -5.39 -15.14 -8.03
N ARG A 359 -4.30 -15.78 -7.62
CA ARG A 359 -3.03 -15.75 -8.38
C ARG A 359 -3.20 -16.31 -9.79
N LEU A 360 -3.89 -17.43 -9.95
CA LEU A 360 -4.19 -18.01 -11.28
C LEU A 360 -4.97 -17.05 -12.17
N LYS A 361 -5.93 -16.28 -11.61
CA LYS A 361 -6.62 -15.23 -12.36
C LYS A 361 -5.67 -14.11 -12.79
N THR A 362 -4.75 -13.73 -11.92
CA THR A 362 -3.73 -12.72 -12.20
C THR A 362 -2.76 -13.20 -13.27
N ASP A 363 -2.37 -14.48 -13.24
CA ASP A 363 -1.53 -15.08 -14.26
C ASP A 363 -2.21 -15.03 -15.63
N ALA A 364 -3.46 -15.45 -15.71
CA ALA A 364 -4.24 -15.40 -16.94
C ALA A 364 -4.31 -13.94 -17.50
N PHE A 365 -4.52 -12.96 -16.61
CA PHE A 365 -4.53 -11.56 -17.01
C PHE A 365 -3.18 -11.11 -17.60
N PHE A 366 -2.07 -11.43 -16.96
CA PHE A 366 -0.77 -11.02 -17.48
C PHE A 366 -0.38 -11.79 -18.75
N HIS A 367 -0.69 -13.09 -18.85
CA HIS A 367 -0.46 -13.84 -20.09
C HIS A 367 -1.23 -13.24 -21.27
N GLU A 368 -2.50 -12.90 -21.08
CA GLU A 368 -3.34 -12.30 -22.13
C GLU A 368 -2.81 -10.94 -22.57
N TYR A 369 -2.55 -10.04 -21.61
CA TYR A 369 -2.29 -8.64 -21.95
C TYR A 369 -0.82 -8.29 -22.13
N LEU A 370 0.10 -9.08 -21.58
CA LEU A 370 1.50 -8.97 -21.92
C LEU A 370 1.86 -9.73 -23.22
N ASN A 371 0.94 -10.55 -23.77
CA ASN A 371 1.17 -11.40 -24.95
C ASN A 371 2.41 -12.29 -24.78
N ILE A 372 2.43 -13.11 -23.72
CA ILE A 372 3.53 -14.02 -23.35
C ILE A 372 3.01 -15.40 -22.99
#